data_7c78d27205cebf81e6d9526cc6336517
#
_entry.id   7c78d27205cebf81e6d9526cc6336517
#
_cell.length_a   1.000
_cell.length_b   1.000
_cell.length_c   1.000
_cell.angle_alpha   90.00
_cell.angle_beta   90.00
_cell.angle_gamma   90.00
#
_symmetry.space_group_name_H-M   'P 1'
#
loop_
_entity.id
_entity.type
_entity.pdbx_description
1 polymer ?
#
loop_
_entity_poly.entity_id
_entity_poly.type
_entity_poly.pdbx_seq_one_letter_code
_entity_poly.pdbx_strand_id
1 'polypeptide(L)'
;MATEILVNDGGAPARIMNLGNANAALEAGLGVDINSSGKIIAAADDQTGGTSKAQAAALGVLLVDAASGAPTSVITGKGIVCNVQSVAGLTVGEELVVDDAGKLEHSANIETDRIFAICLASTFSGTDSGGAATNFTKVLII
;
A
#
# COMPACT_ATOMS: atom_id res chain seq x y z
N MET A 1 8.87 -16.85 7.72
CA MET A 1 7.60 -16.29 8.20
C MET A 1 7.34 -14.97 7.47
N ALA A 2 6.15 -14.80 6.95
CA ALA A 2 5.78 -13.57 6.26
C ALA A 2 5.78 -12.36 7.22
N THR A 3 6.10 -11.19 6.70
CA THR A 3 6.07 -9.93 7.47
C THR A 3 4.65 -9.60 7.86
N GLU A 4 4.44 -9.25 9.12
CA GLU A 4 3.14 -8.77 9.60
C GLU A 4 2.81 -7.43 8.95
N ILE A 5 1.60 -7.32 8.40
CA ILE A 5 1.19 -6.11 7.69
C ILE A 5 0.53 -5.11 8.65
N LEU A 6 -0.50 -5.52 9.37
CA LEU A 6 -1.16 -4.64 10.34
C LEU A 6 -0.40 -4.67 11.67
N VAL A 7 0.23 -3.57 12.03
CA VAL A 7 1.03 -3.45 13.27
C VAL A 7 0.20 -2.86 14.40
N ASN A 8 -0.60 -1.83 14.12
CA ASN A 8 -1.41 -1.16 15.12
C ASN A 8 -2.63 -0.51 14.46
N ASP A 9 -3.79 -0.75 15.03
CA ASP A 9 -5.06 -0.22 14.52
C ASP A 9 -5.41 1.19 15.03
N GLY A 10 -4.49 1.85 15.72
CA GLY A 10 -4.67 3.20 16.23
C GLY A 10 -5.59 3.30 17.46
N GLY A 11 -5.82 2.18 18.14
CA GLY A 11 -6.68 2.13 19.34
C GLY A 11 -8.18 1.99 19.05
N ALA A 12 -8.54 1.87 17.78
CA ALA A 12 -9.87 1.49 17.33
C ALA A 12 -9.73 0.38 16.31
N PRO A 13 -10.68 -0.54 16.14
CA PRO A 13 -10.54 -1.63 15.19
C PRO A 13 -10.22 -1.11 13.78
N ALA A 14 -9.17 -1.63 13.18
CA ALA A 14 -8.86 -1.36 11.79
C ALA A 14 -10.03 -1.83 10.92
N ARG A 15 -10.37 -1.04 9.92
CA ARG A 15 -11.41 -1.43 8.97
C ARG A 15 -10.78 -2.32 7.92
N ILE A 16 -11.14 -3.59 7.96
CA ILE A 16 -10.75 -4.57 6.94
C ILE A 16 -11.98 -4.84 6.09
N MET A 17 -11.90 -4.48 4.83
CA MET A 17 -13.04 -4.49 3.93
C MET A 17 -12.72 -5.25 2.64
N ASN A 18 -13.71 -5.94 2.11
CA ASN A 18 -13.68 -6.40 0.74
C ASN A 18 -14.25 -5.28 -0.15
N LEU A 19 -13.37 -4.60 -0.86
CA LEU A 19 -13.74 -3.50 -1.76
C LEU A 19 -13.96 -3.98 -3.20
N GLY A 20 -13.69 -5.24 -3.48
CA GLY A 20 -13.82 -5.86 -4.79
C GLY A 20 -12.90 -7.06 -4.92
N ASN A 21 -13.07 -7.82 -5.98
CA ASN A 21 -12.20 -8.95 -6.27
C ASN A 21 -10.89 -8.48 -6.95
N ALA A 22 -9.83 -9.22 -6.73
CA ALA A 22 -8.54 -8.91 -7.35
C ALA A 22 -8.61 -9.06 -8.88
N ASN A 23 -8.08 -8.08 -9.60
CA ASN A 23 -7.99 -8.12 -11.07
C ASN A 23 -6.93 -9.13 -11.56
N ALA A 24 -5.86 -9.23 -10.82
CA ALA A 24 -4.77 -10.19 -11.01
C ALA A 24 -4.28 -10.60 -9.62
N ALA A 25 -3.36 -11.57 -9.53
CA ALA A 25 -2.78 -11.95 -8.26
C ALA A 25 -2.08 -10.76 -7.59
N LEU A 26 -2.37 -10.53 -6.31
CA LEU A 26 -1.83 -9.43 -5.51
C LEU A 26 -1.19 -9.99 -4.24
N GLU A 27 -0.10 -9.37 -3.83
CA GLU A 27 0.61 -9.72 -2.60
C GLU A 27 0.20 -8.85 -1.42
N ALA A 28 0.21 -9.42 -0.24
CA ALA A 28 0.02 -8.70 1.00
C ALA A 28 1.06 -7.59 1.17
N GLY A 29 0.64 -6.47 1.73
CA GLY A 29 1.51 -5.32 1.97
C GLY A 29 1.59 -4.33 0.82
N LEU A 30 0.93 -4.57 -0.30
CA LEU A 30 0.83 -3.59 -1.38
C LEU A 30 -0.25 -2.54 -1.09
N GLY A 31 0.02 -1.30 -1.47
CA GLY A 31 -1.03 -0.31 -1.62
C GLY A 31 -1.94 -0.71 -2.79
N VAL A 32 -3.24 -0.60 -2.61
CA VAL A 32 -4.21 -1.03 -3.63
C VAL A 32 -5.19 0.07 -3.98
N ASP A 33 -5.72 -0.01 -5.18
CA ASP A 33 -6.72 0.87 -5.73
C ASP A 33 -7.80 0.05 -6.46
N ILE A 34 -8.81 0.71 -6.97
CA ILE A 34 -9.90 0.09 -7.72
C ILE A 34 -9.90 0.60 -9.16
N ASN A 35 -10.03 -0.29 -10.12
CA ASN A 35 -10.11 0.10 -11.53
C ASN A 35 -11.56 0.42 -11.94
N SER A 36 -11.73 0.85 -13.19
CA SER A 36 -13.04 1.23 -13.73
C SER A 36 -14.04 0.06 -13.80
N SER A 37 -13.57 -1.18 -13.71
CA SER A 37 -14.41 -2.39 -13.70
C SER A 37 -14.76 -2.84 -12.27
N GLY A 38 -14.38 -2.07 -11.25
CA GLY A 38 -14.62 -2.43 -9.84
C GLY A 38 -13.69 -3.52 -9.30
N LYS A 39 -12.59 -3.78 -9.97
CA LYS A 39 -11.59 -4.77 -9.55
C LYS A 39 -10.46 -4.09 -8.77
N ILE A 40 -9.95 -4.79 -7.76
CA ILE A 40 -8.81 -4.32 -6.99
C ILE A 40 -7.51 -4.58 -7.76
N ILE A 41 -6.69 -3.54 -7.83
CA ILE A 41 -5.39 -3.53 -8.50
C ILE A 41 -4.33 -2.99 -7.55
N ALA A 42 -3.05 -3.27 -7.82
CA ALA A 42 -1.98 -2.52 -7.19
C ALA A 42 -2.17 -1.04 -7.50
N ALA A 43 -2.03 -0.19 -6.50
CA ALA A 43 -2.09 1.25 -6.73
C ALA A 43 -0.96 1.65 -7.67
N ALA A 44 -1.21 2.64 -8.50
CA ALA A 44 -0.23 3.12 -9.46
C ALA A 44 -0.06 4.62 -9.30
N ASP A 45 1.17 5.09 -9.43
CA ASP A 45 1.45 6.51 -9.58
C ASP A 45 1.00 6.95 -10.96
N ASP A 46 -0.01 7.77 -11.00
CA ASP A 46 -0.63 8.20 -12.25
C ASP A 46 -0.09 9.53 -12.78
N GLN A 47 1.11 9.91 -12.39
CA GLN A 47 1.69 11.17 -12.80
C GLN A 47 2.16 11.20 -14.26
N THR A 48 2.31 10.04 -14.89
CA THR A 48 2.89 9.94 -16.23
C THR A 48 1.97 9.37 -17.31
N GLY A 49 0.80 8.92 -16.97
CA GLY A 49 0.03 8.04 -17.85
C GLY A 49 -1.12 8.65 -18.62
N GLY A 50 -1.48 9.89 -18.40
CA GLY A 50 -2.61 10.50 -19.11
C GLY A 50 -3.94 9.80 -18.91
N THR A 51 -4.06 9.01 -17.87
CA THR A 51 -5.34 8.45 -17.45
C THR A 51 -6.11 9.50 -16.67
N SER A 52 -7.41 9.42 -16.69
CA SER A 52 -8.29 10.42 -16.09
C SER A 52 -8.27 10.46 -14.56
N LYS A 53 -7.49 9.61 -13.93
CA LYS A 53 -7.27 9.60 -12.48
C LYS A 53 -6.07 10.48 -12.13
N ALA A 54 -6.32 11.74 -11.92
CA ALA A 54 -5.29 12.58 -11.31
C ALA A 54 -5.02 12.03 -9.90
N GLN A 55 -3.94 11.33 -9.73
CA GLN A 55 -3.34 10.94 -8.44
C GLN A 55 -3.91 9.72 -7.75
N ALA A 56 -3.11 8.72 -7.74
CA ALA A 56 -3.32 7.52 -6.99
C ALA A 56 -2.94 7.69 -5.51
N ALA A 57 -3.86 8.19 -4.71
CA ALA A 57 -3.81 7.77 -3.33
C ALA A 57 -4.34 6.35 -3.28
N ALA A 58 -3.60 5.42 -2.72
CA ALA A 58 -4.11 4.07 -2.51
C ALA A 58 -5.39 4.11 -1.67
N LEU A 59 -6.34 3.23 -1.95
CA LEU A 59 -7.53 3.06 -1.11
C LEU A 59 -7.18 2.48 0.25
N GLY A 60 -6.12 1.71 0.32
CA GLY A 60 -5.66 1.05 1.52
C GLY A 60 -4.52 0.10 1.24
N VAL A 61 -4.24 -0.77 2.20
CA VAL A 61 -3.15 -1.75 2.14
C VAL A 61 -3.75 -3.15 2.14
N LEU A 62 -3.28 -4.01 1.25
CA LEU A 62 -3.75 -5.40 1.18
C LEU A 62 -3.22 -6.19 2.39
N LEU A 63 -4.11 -6.77 3.17
CA LEU A 63 -3.75 -7.49 4.39
C LEU A 63 -3.19 -8.89 4.10
N VAL A 64 -3.80 -9.59 3.15
CA VAL A 64 -3.43 -10.96 2.77
C VAL A 64 -3.39 -11.08 1.25
N ASP A 65 -2.64 -12.04 0.75
CA ASP A 65 -2.59 -12.30 -0.69
C ASP A 65 -3.99 -12.56 -1.25
N ALA A 66 -4.19 -12.14 -2.48
CA ALA A 66 -5.38 -12.43 -3.24
C ALA A 66 -5.01 -13.05 -4.59
N ALA A 67 -5.56 -14.21 -4.88
CA ALA A 67 -5.45 -14.78 -6.22
C ALA A 67 -6.29 -13.97 -7.22
N SER A 68 -5.97 -14.05 -8.50
CA SER A 68 -6.77 -13.42 -9.55
C SER A 68 -8.25 -13.83 -9.44
N GLY A 69 -9.14 -12.87 -9.40
CA GLY A 69 -10.59 -13.08 -9.27
C GLY A 69 -11.07 -13.36 -7.84
N ALA A 70 -10.19 -13.49 -6.86
CA ALA A 70 -10.55 -13.76 -5.48
C ALA A 70 -10.96 -12.49 -4.73
N PRO A 71 -11.76 -12.61 -3.67
CA PRO A 71 -12.05 -11.48 -2.77
C PRO A 71 -10.78 -10.94 -2.12
N THR A 72 -10.77 -9.65 -1.84
CA THR A 72 -9.64 -8.97 -1.19
C THR A 72 -9.96 -8.58 0.24
N SER A 73 -8.95 -8.51 1.08
CA SER A 73 -9.04 -7.94 2.43
C SER A 73 -8.15 -6.71 2.49
N VAL A 74 -8.76 -5.54 2.46
CA VAL A 74 -8.07 -4.25 2.39
C VAL A 74 -8.18 -3.52 3.73
N ILE A 75 -7.05 -3.16 4.30
CA ILE A 75 -6.98 -2.33 5.50
C ILE A 75 -7.25 -0.89 5.07
N THR A 76 -8.29 -0.29 5.63
CA THR A 76 -8.67 1.10 5.36
C THR A 76 -8.71 1.90 6.65
N GLY A 77 -8.44 3.19 6.56
CA GLY A 77 -8.55 4.12 7.68
C GLY A 77 -7.28 4.92 7.91
N LYS A 78 -7.44 6.01 8.61
CA LYS A 78 -6.35 6.90 9.00
C LYS A 78 -5.86 6.55 10.41
N GLY A 79 -4.58 6.82 10.68
CA GLY A 79 -4.00 6.57 11.98
C GLY A 79 -3.63 5.11 12.24
N ILE A 80 -3.65 4.27 11.23
CA ILE A 80 -3.29 2.86 11.31
C ILE A 80 -1.79 2.71 11.00
N VAL A 81 -1.10 1.88 11.76
CA VAL A 81 0.30 1.56 11.53
C VAL A 81 0.40 0.23 10.78
N CYS A 82 1.01 0.26 9.62
CA CYS A 82 1.21 -0.90 8.76
C CYS A 82 2.67 -1.05 8.34
N ASN A 83 3.07 -2.28 8.05
CA ASN A 83 4.25 -2.56 7.24
C ASN A 83 3.79 -2.67 5.77
N VAL A 84 4.29 -1.81 4.92
CA VAL A 84 3.90 -1.74 3.51
C VAL A 84 5.11 -2.02 2.64
N GLN A 85 4.93 -2.75 1.57
CA GLN A 85 6.01 -2.97 0.61
C GLN A 85 6.49 -1.64 0.05
N SER A 86 7.79 -1.47 -0.08
CA SER A 86 8.39 -0.19 -0.44
C SER A 86 9.63 -0.36 -1.30
N VAL A 87 10.08 0.75 -1.87
CA VAL A 87 11.45 0.86 -2.38
C VAL A 87 12.44 0.89 -1.22
N ALA A 88 13.72 0.69 -1.53
CA ALA A 88 14.77 0.81 -0.53
C ALA A 88 15.08 2.27 -0.19
N GLY A 89 15.71 2.49 0.96
CA GLY A 89 16.32 3.78 1.30
C GLY A 89 15.36 4.83 1.87
N LEU A 90 14.18 4.45 2.30
CA LEU A 90 13.25 5.37 2.97
C LEU A 90 13.70 5.65 4.40
N THR A 91 13.53 6.88 4.86
CA THR A 91 13.95 7.33 6.18
C THR A 91 12.77 7.84 7.02
N VAL A 92 12.95 7.80 8.34
CA VAL A 92 11.92 8.22 9.30
C VAL A 92 11.51 9.67 9.06
N GLY A 93 10.23 9.93 9.08
CA GLY A 93 9.64 11.25 8.92
C GLY A 93 9.31 11.64 7.48
N GLU A 94 9.72 10.84 6.49
CA GLU A 94 9.39 11.13 5.11
C GLU A 94 7.91 10.95 4.81
N GLU A 95 7.41 11.81 3.95
CA GLU A 95 6.09 11.67 3.34
C GLU A 95 6.20 10.74 2.13
N LEU A 96 5.32 9.75 2.08
CA LEU A 96 5.41 8.66 1.10
C LEU A 96 4.17 8.62 0.21
N VAL A 97 4.42 8.29 -1.03
CA VAL A 97 3.40 8.04 -2.07
C VAL A 97 3.54 6.60 -2.57
N VAL A 98 2.57 6.13 -3.33
CA VAL A 98 2.66 4.83 -4.01
C VAL A 98 3.34 5.00 -5.37
N ASP A 99 4.18 4.03 -5.73
CA ASP A 99 4.76 3.92 -7.07
C ASP A 99 3.82 3.19 -8.04
N ASP A 100 4.29 2.92 -9.25
CA ASP A 100 3.51 2.23 -10.29
C ASP A 100 3.16 0.77 -9.97
N ALA A 101 3.68 0.22 -8.89
CA ALA A 101 3.49 -1.17 -8.49
C ALA A 101 2.82 -1.32 -7.12
N GLY A 102 2.27 -0.26 -6.56
CA GLY A 102 1.65 -0.26 -5.22
C GLY A 102 2.64 -0.25 -4.06
N LYS A 103 3.91 -0.05 -4.33
CA LYS A 103 4.95 0.08 -3.30
C LYS A 103 5.11 1.54 -2.89
N LEU A 104 5.52 1.76 -1.65
CA LEU A 104 5.79 3.12 -1.19
C LEU A 104 7.14 3.64 -1.68
N GLU A 105 7.18 4.90 -2.04
CA GLU A 105 8.38 5.62 -2.43
C GLU A 105 8.35 7.06 -1.90
N HIS A 106 9.46 7.76 -2.06
CA HIS A 106 9.55 9.18 -1.72
C HIS A 106 8.54 10.00 -2.50
N SER A 107 7.92 10.97 -1.85
CA SER A 107 7.21 12.01 -2.57
C SER A 107 8.21 12.90 -3.31
N ALA A 108 8.06 12.99 -4.62
CA ALA A 108 8.91 13.86 -5.44
C ALA A 108 8.46 15.33 -5.35
N ASN A 109 7.20 15.57 -5.10
CA ASN A 109 6.64 16.92 -5.00
C ASN A 109 5.46 16.94 -4.02
N ILE A 110 5.75 17.32 -2.78
CA ILE A 110 4.77 17.35 -1.69
C ILE A 110 3.61 18.33 -1.92
N GLU A 111 3.74 19.27 -2.84
CA GLU A 111 2.67 20.22 -3.17
C GLU A 111 1.62 19.61 -4.09
N THR A 112 2.00 18.65 -4.92
CA THR A 112 1.12 18.05 -5.93
C THR A 112 0.84 16.57 -5.70
N ASP A 113 1.73 15.87 -5.00
CA ASP A 113 1.57 14.45 -4.72
C ASP A 113 0.51 14.22 -3.65
N ARG A 114 -0.22 13.13 -3.78
CA ARG A 114 -1.09 12.68 -2.69
C ARG A 114 -0.31 11.81 -1.73
N ILE A 115 0.01 12.39 -0.59
CA ILE A 115 0.68 11.69 0.47
C ILE A 115 -0.24 10.60 1.02
N PHE A 116 0.27 9.37 1.02
CA PHE A 116 -0.46 8.21 1.52
C PHE A 116 -0.10 7.89 2.96
N ALA A 117 1.17 8.04 3.31
CA ALA A 117 1.68 7.62 4.60
C ALA A 117 2.89 8.42 5.05
N ILE A 118 3.21 8.34 6.33
CA ILE A 118 4.44 8.89 6.92
C ILE A 118 5.31 7.71 7.36
N CYS A 119 6.59 7.79 7.02
CA CYS A 119 7.59 6.79 7.39
C CYS A 119 7.88 6.83 8.89
N LEU A 120 7.66 5.72 9.58
CA LEU A 120 7.92 5.59 11.02
C LEU A 120 9.22 4.85 11.34
N ALA A 121 9.74 4.09 10.41
CA ALA A 121 11.00 3.37 10.57
C ALA A 121 11.66 3.23 9.20
N SER A 122 12.99 3.21 9.19
CA SER A 122 13.74 3.01 7.95
C SER A 122 13.33 1.70 7.27
N THR A 123 13.46 1.66 5.96
CA THR A 123 13.21 0.47 5.17
C THR A 123 13.97 -0.74 5.71
N PHE A 124 13.32 -1.85 5.81
CA PHE A 124 13.91 -3.12 6.24
C PHE A 124 13.59 -4.23 5.23
N SER A 125 14.44 -5.24 5.21
CA SER A 125 14.17 -6.45 4.43
C SER A 125 13.24 -7.35 5.20
N GLY A 126 12.07 -7.59 4.67
CA GLY A 126 11.09 -8.53 5.18
C GLY A 126 10.93 -9.71 4.24
N THR A 127 9.95 -10.55 4.52
CA THR A 127 9.62 -11.70 3.71
C THR A 127 8.19 -11.55 3.22
N ASP A 128 7.98 -11.69 1.93
CA ASP A 128 6.63 -11.73 1.36
C ASP A 128 5.95 -13.07 1.68
N SER A 129 4.72 -13.21 1.30
CA SER A 129 3.93 -14.42 1.56
C SER A 129 4.41 -15.64 0.77
N GLY A 130 5.12 -15.44 -0.33
CA GLY A 130 5.77 -16.50 -1.10
C GLY A 130 7.12 -16.94 -0.52
N GLY A 131 7.59 -16.30 0.56
CA GLY A 131 8.88 -16.58 1.18
C GLY A 131 10.06 -15.85 0.56
N ALA A 132 9.84 -14.95 -0.40
CA ALA A 132 10.90 -14.15 -1.00
C ALA A 132 11.21 -12.91 -0.17
N ALA A 133 12.48 -12.49 -0.16
CA ALA A 133 12.89 -11.25 0.48
C ALA A 133 12.38 -10.05 -0.33
N THR A 134 11.79 -9.08 0.35
CA THR A 134 11.37 -7.81 -0.24
C THR A 134 11.51 -6.70 0.79
N ASN A 135 11.48 -5.45 0.34
CA ASN A 135 11.58 -4.30 1.23
C ASN A 135 10.22 -3.92 1.78
N PHE A 136 10.20 -3.63 3.07
CA PHE A 136 9.04 -3.08 3.77
C PHE A 136 9.42 -1.82 4.53
N THR A 137 8.45 -0.97 4.77
CA THR A 137 8.59 0.20 5.62
C THR A 137 7.41 0.27 6.57
N LYS A 138 7.68 0.48 7.85
CA LYS A 138 6.62 0.73 8.83
C LYS A 138 6.14 2.16 8.66
N VAL A 139 4.85 2.33 8.50
CA VAL A 139 4.25 3.63 8.20
C VAL A 139 2.99 3.89 9.00
N LEU A 140 2.69 5.17 9.17
CA LEU A 140 1.40 5.66 9.63
C LEU A 140 0.58 6.09 8.42
N ILE A 141 -0.59 5.50 8.24
CA ILE A 141 -1.52 5.90 7.17
C ILE A 141 -2.19 7.22 7.55
N ILE A 142 -2.16 8.17 6.66
CA ILE A 142 -2.73 9.51 6.89
C ILE A 142 -3.83 9.88 5.90
#